data_8a18d30ebb64ce2e948c92dbda4c26d4
#
_entry.id   8a18d30ebb64ce2e948c92dbda4c26d4
#
_cell.length_a   1.000
_cell.length_b   1.000
_cell.length_c   1.000
_cell.angle_alpha   90.00
_cell.angle_beta   90.00
_cell.angle_gamma   90.00
#
_symmetry.space_group_name_H-M   'P 1'
#
loop_
_entity.id
_entity.type
_entity.pdbx_description
1 polymer ?
#
loop_
_entity_poly.entity_id
_entity_poly.type
_entity_poly.pdbx_seq_one_letter_code
_entity_poly.pdbx_strand_id
1 'polypeptide(L)'
;MDKMQRFTQETTVAQVTADPAFKDFGRLLFPVDLSIPGTMTLKQLSSSQVYLWYSHIKTEKTLDILNTLRERSLKGERIFFPIYGEAEMASDPSKKQTGLFFFRGEPGREFAVMNAGGGFYYVGAMHDSFPHALEVSRRGYNAFALIYRVEKPLEDLAQAILWIYDHAEELSVRWRRRRRKSK
;
A
#
# COMPACT_ATOMS: atom_id res chain seq x y z
N MET A 1 23.23 17.04 10.66
CA MET A 1 22.03 16.59 9.93
C MET A 1 22.43 15.32 9.21
N ASP A 2 22.04 14.21 9.77
CA ASP A 2 22.32 12.90 9.19
C ASP A 2 21.59 12.81 7.85
N LYS A 3 22.35 12.62 6.76
CA LYS A 3 21.75 12.43 5.42
C LYS A 3 20.93 11.17 5.53
N MET A 4 19.62 11.32 5.57
CA MET A 4 18.63 10.25 5.61
C MET A 4 18.99 9.22 4.55
N GLN A 5 19.65 8.13 4.98
CA GLN A 5 20.17 7.10 4.09
C GLN A 5 19.00 6.43 3.36
N ARG A 6 18.94 6.56 2.03
CA ARG A 6 17.88 5.94 1.21
C ARG A 6 18.07 4.43 1.19
N PHE A 7 16.99 3.72 1.00
CA PHE A 7 17.06 2.29 0.69
C PHE A 7 17.79 2.08 -0.64
N THR A 8 18.62 1.05 -0.68
CA THR A 8 19.42 0.63 -1.83
C THR A 8 19.06 -0.81 -2.20
N GLN A 9 19.58 -1.29 -3.30
CA GLN A 9 19.40 -2.67 -3.72
C GLN A 9 19.92 -3.71 -2.70
N GLU A 10 20.86 -3.32 -1.85
CA GLU A 10 21.44 -4.17 -0.78
C GLU A 10 20.63 -4.08 0.53
N THR A 11 19.66 -3.18 0.63
CA THR A 11 18.77 -3.09 1.79
C THR A 11 17.94 -4.38 1.88
N THR A 12 17.84 -4.95 3.08
CA THR A 12 17.09 -6.19 3.30
C THR A 12 15.61 -5.92 3.57
N VAL A 13 14.77 -6.93 3.36
CA VAL A 13 13.33 -6.88 3.69
C VAL A 13 13.13 -6.54 5.17
N ALA A 14 13.93 -7.14 6.08
CA ALA A 14 13.86 -6.82 7.51
C ALA A 14 14.17 -5.35 7.81
N GLN A 15 15.17 -4.77 7.15
CA GLN A 15 15.50 -3.35 7.32
C GLN A 15 14.37 -2.43 6.85
N VAL A 16 13.68 -2.78 5.75
CA VAL A 16 12.52 -2.03 5.28
C VAL A 16 11.37 -2.14 6.26
N THR A 17 11.01 -3.34 6.66
CA THR A 17 9.83 -3.57 7.53
C THR A 17 10.00 -2.99 8.92
N ALA A 18 11.24 -2.88 9.41
CA ALA A 18 11.58 -2.31 10.72
C ALA A 18 11.91 -0.81 10.67
N ASP A 19 11.85 -0.17 9.48
CA ASP A 19 12.18 1.26 9.38
C ASP A 19 11.16 2.11 10.16
N PRO A 20 11.61 3.05 11.01
CA PRO A 20 10.73 3.89 11.83
C PRO A 20 9.69 4.67 11.01
N ALA A 21 9.94 4.96 9.74
CA ALA A 21 8.99 5.62 8.86
C ALA A 21 7.73 4.77 8.59
N PHE A 22 7.82 3.46 8.73
CA PHE A 22 6.72 2.53 8.45
C PHE A 22 6.07 1.97 9.71
N LYS A 23 6.66 2.20 10.89
CA LYS A 23 6.09 1.82 12.20
C LYS A 23 5.44 0.42 12.17
N ASP A 24 4.17 0.36 12.58
CA ASP A 24 3.45 -0.90 12.74
C ASP A 24 2.96 -1.54 11.42
N PHE A 25 3.00 -0.80 10.31
CA PHE A 25 2.51 -1.26 9.00
C PHE A 25 3.63 -1.69 8.03
N GLY A 26 4.90 -1.59 8.40
CA GLY A 26 6.03 -1.96 7.53
C GLY A 26 5.94 -3.40 6.98
N ARG A 27 5.38 -4.32 7.76
CA ARG A 27 5.14 -5.70 7.35
C ARG A 27 4.20 -5.79 6.13
N LEU A 28 3.23 -4.86 5.99
CA LEU A 28 2.24 -4.84 4.91
C LEU A 28 2.78 -4.30 3.57
N LEU A 29 4.02 -3.81 3.54
CA LEU A 29 4.70 -3.43 2.30
C LEU A 29 5.01 -4.65 1.42
N PHE A 30 5.10 -5.83 2.02
CA PHE A 30 5.33 -7.10 1.35
C PHE A 30 4.16 -8.05 1.62
N PRO A 31 3.94 -9.08 0.77
CA PRO A 31 2.85 -10.03 0.98
C PRO A 31 2.93 -10.71 2.34
N VAL A 32 1.85 -10.63 3.12
CA VAL A 32 1.76 -11.25 4.44
C VAL A 32 1.61 -12.77 4.36
N ASP A 33 1.07 -13.24 3.26
CA ASP A 33 0.76 -14.66 3.01
C ASP A 33 1.95 -15.44 2.43
N LEU A 34 3.06 -14.75 2.12
CA LEU A 34 4.29 -15.37 1.65
C LEU A 34 5.38 -15.36 2.71
N SER A 35 6.13 -16.47 2.78
CA SER A 35 7.33 -16.54 3.62
C SER A 35 8.51 -15.90 2.89
N ILE A 36 8.72 -14.59 3.10
CA ILE A 36 9.86 -13.87 2.55
C ILE A 36 10.94 -13.79 3.62
N PRO A 37 12.15 -14.34 3.38
CA PRO A 37 13.24 -14.22 4.33
C PRO A 37 13.61 -12.75 4.60
N GLY A 38 13.62 -12.35 5.86
CA GLY A 38 13.96 -10.98 6.24
C GLY A 38 15.39 -10.57 5.85
N THR A 39 16.29 -11.53 5.69
CA THR A 39 17.68 -11.31 5.22
C THR A 39 17.80 -11.11 3.71
N MET A 40 16.73 -11.39 2.94
CA MET A 40 16.74 -11.21 1.49
C MET A 40 16.86 -9.72 1.15
N THR A 41 17.81 -9.38 0.26
CA THR A 41 17.94 -7.99 -0.22
C THR A 41 16.86 -7.66 -1.27
N LEU A 42 16.60 -6.37 -1.48
CA LEU A 42 15.64 -5.94 -2.50
C LEU A 42 16.07 -6.37 -3.91
N LYS A 43 17.38 -6.48 -4.16
CA LYS A 43 17.92 -7.05 -5.40
C LYS A 43 17.61 -8.54 -5.52
N GLN A 44 17.86 -9.30 -4.47
CA GLN A 44 17.56 -10.74 -4.45
C GLN A 44 16.06 -11.01 -4.59
N LEU A 45 15.21 -10.16 -3.98
CA LEU A 45 13.76 -10.27 -4.08
C LEU A 45 13.28 -10.23 -5.54
N SER A 46 13.88 -9.36 -6.39
CA SER A 46 13.51 -9.23 -7.81
C SER A 46 13.92 -10.43 -8.67
N SER A 47 14.90 -11.22 -8.22
CA SER A 47 15.38 -12.43 -8.92
C SER A 47 14.91 -13.73 -8.27
N SER A 48 14.13 -13.63 -7.19
CA SER A 48 13.64 -14.79 -6.43
C SER A 48 12.41 -15.43 -7.06
N GLN A 49 12.16 -16.69 -6.69
CA GLN A 49 10.93 -17.40 -7.04
C GLN A 49 9.88 -17.34 -5.91
N VAL A 50 10.01 -16.40 -4.98
CA VAL A 50 9.06 -16.22 -3.88
C VAL A 50 7.67 -15.84 -4.40
N TYR A 51 7.63 -15.03 -5.44
CA TYR A 51 6.40 -14.64 -6.12
C TYR A 51 6.04 -15.61 -7.24
N LEU A 52 4.79 -15.58 -7.68
CA LEU A 52 4.37 -16.36 -8.84
C LEU A 52 5.23 -16.01 -10.07
N TRP A 53 5.51 -17.02 -10.91
CA TRP A 53 6.45 -16.96 -12.03
C TRP A 53 6.21 -15.81 -13.04
N TYR A 54 4.97 -15.33 -13.15
CA TYR A 54 4.61 -14.22 -14.03
C TYR A 54 4.79 -12.84 -13.38
N SER A 55 5.20 -12.77 -12.12
CA SER A 55 5.43 -11.51 -11.43
C SER A 55 6.79 -10.95 -11.77
N HIS A 56 6.81 -9.77 -12.39
CA HIS A 56 8.05 -9.08 -12.76
C HIS A 56 8.37 -7.98 -11.77
N ILE A 57 9.16 -8.30 -10.77
CA ILE A 57 9.65 -7.31 -9.81
C ILE A 57 10.91 -6.66 -10.37
N LYS A 58 10.88 -5.32 -10.48
CA LYS A 58 12.05 -4.51 -10.87
C LYS A 58 12.59 -3.80 -9.65
N THR A 59 13.85 -4.05 -9.30
CA THR A 59 14.51 -3.47 -8.12
C THR A 59 14.39 -1.95 -8.10
N GLU A 60 14.59 -1.28 -9.24
CA GLU A 60 14.51 0.19 -9.35
C GLU A 60 13.11 0.71 -9.01
N LYS A 61 12.07 0.00 -9.44
CA LYS A 61 10.68 0.36 -9.13
C LYS A 61 10.37 0.16 -7.65
N THR A 62 10.83 -0.95 -7.08
CA THR A 62 10.71 -1.20 -5.64
C THR A 62 11.39 -0.13 -4.82
N LEU A 63 12.62 0.27 -5.19
CA LEU A 63 13.37 1.35 -4.55
C LEU A 63 12.65 2.70 -4.67
N ASP A 64 12.13 3.02 -5.85
CA ASP A 64 11.39 4.26 -6.10
C ASP A 64 10.14 4.35 -5.20
N ILE A 65 9.36 3.27 -5.11
CA ILE A 65 8.17 3.19 -4.26
C ILE A 65 8.54 3.35 -2.78
N LEU A 66 9.46 2.52 -2.30
CA LEU A 66 9.83 2.49 -0.88
C LEU A 66 10.45 3.81 -0.42
N ASN A 67 11.35 4.39 -1.21
CA ASN A 67 11.97 5.66 -0.88
C ASN A 67 10.97 6.82 -0.95
N THR A 68 10.01 6.80 -1.88
CA THR A 68 8.94 7.80 -1.95
C THR A 68 8.02 7.73 -0.73
N LEU A 69 7.57 6.54 -0.35
CA LEU A 69 6.72 6.34 0.83
C LEU A 69 7.46 6.73 2.11
N ARG A 70 8.72 6.31 2.24
CA ARG A 70 9.57 6.65 3.39
C ARG A 70 9.76 8.16 3.53
N GLU A 71 10.10 8.84 2.45
CA GLU A 71 10.29 10.30 2.46
C GLU A 71 9.03 11.03 2.88
N ARG A 72 7.86 10.64 2.36
CA ARG A 72 6.56 11.21 2.73
C ARG A 72 6.24 11.00 4.20
N SER A 73 6.41 9.78 4.69
CA SER A 73 6.18 9.45 6.09
C SER A 73 7.09 10.27 7.03
N LEU A 74 8.37 10.42 6.68
CA LEU A 74 9.33 11.21 7.48
C LEU A 74 9.04 12.72 7.45
N LYS A 75 8.33 13.19 6.43
CA LYS A 75 7.78 14.56 6.38
C LYS A 75 6.48 14.72 7.17
N GLY A 76 6.02 13.67 7.85
CA GLY A 76 4.80 13.69 8.66
C GLY A 76 3.53 13.36 7.89
N GLU A 77 3.61 12.95 6.62
CA GLU A 77 2.43 12.49 5.88
C GLU A 77 1.99 11.12 6.40
N ARG A 78 0.70 10.97 6.66
CA ARG A 78 0.12 9.67 6.94
C ARG A 78 -0.08 8.93 5.63
N ILE A 79 0.71 7.88 5.43
CA ILE A 79 0.76 7.09 4.18
C ILE A 79 0.02 5.76 4.27
N PHE A 80 -0.43 5.37 5.47
CA PHE A 80 -1.18 4.13 5.69
C PHE A 80 -2.37 4.37 6.62
N PHE A 81 -3.49 3.73 6.29
CA PHE A 81 -4.73 3.80 7.04
C PHE A 81 -5.32 2.41 7.25
N PRO A 82 -5.47 1.94 8.49
CA PRO A 82 -6.30 0.77 8.76
C PRO A 82 -7.75 1.08 8.39
N ILE A 83 -8.44 0.12 7.78
CA ILE A 83 -9.84 0.29 7.35
C ILE A 83 -10.84 -0.25 8.37
N TYR A 84 -10.37 -0.93 9.39
CA TYR A 84 -11.17 -1.43 10.51
C TYR A 84 -10.80 -0.72 11.81
N GLY A 85 -11.78 -0.58 12.70
CA GLY A 85 -11.58 0.02 14.01
C GLY A 85 -10.85 -0.90 14.99
N GLU A 86 -10.34 -0.33 16.09
CA GLU A 86 -9.60 -1.10 17.11
C GLU A 86 -10.42 -2.25 17.71
N ALA A 87 -11.71 -2.03 17.99
CA ALA A 87 -12.60 -3.06 18.52
C ALA A 87 -12.80 -4.23 17.54
N GLU A 88 -12.89 -3.93 16.24
CA GLU A 88 -13.00 -4.94 15.20
C GLU A 88 -11.71 -5.74 15.05
N MET A 89 -10.56 -5.06 15.07
CA MET A 89 -9.24 -5.70 15.02
C MET A 89 -8.90 -6.48 16.30
N ALA A 90 -9.52 -6.15 17.42
CA ALA A 90 -9.40 -6.93 18.65
C ALA A 90 -10.24 -8.20 18.60
N SER A 91 -11.44 -8.13 18.01
CA SER A 91 -12.33 -9.29 17.86
C SER A 91 -11.90 -10.24 16.74
N ASP A 92 -11.29 -9.70 15.69
CA ASP A 92 -10.75 -10.45 14.55
C ASP A 92 -9.34 -9.94 14.20
N PRO A 93 -8.30 -10.57 14.76
CA PRO A 93 -6.91 -10.15 14.52
C PRO A 93 -6.45 -10.16 13.05
N SER A 94 -7.13 -10.94 12.16
CA SER A 94 -6.83 -10.96 10.73
C SER A 94 -7.05 -9.57 10.09
N LYS A 95 -7.95 -8.77 10.64
CA LYS A 95 -8.21 -7.39 10.21
C LYS A 95 -7.02 -6.42 10.38
N LYS A 96 -6.00 -6.81 11.16
CA LYS A 96 -4.71 -6.08 11.24
C LYS A 96 -3.83 -6.26 10.01
N GLN A 97 -4.16 -7.22 9.14
CA GLN A 97 -3.40 -7.54 7.93
C GLN A 97 -3.96 -6.83 6.69
N THR A 98 -4.86 -5.88 6.87
CA THR A 98 -5.48 -5.11 5.79
C THR A 98 -5.41 -3.61 6.05
N GLY A 99 -5.49 -2.82 4.97
CA GLY A 99 -5.48 -1.36 5.04
C GLY A 99 -5.14 -0.73 3.71
N LEU A 100 -5.13 0.58 3.69
CA LEU A 100 -4.91 1.40 2.50
C LEU A 100 -3.57 2.12 2.58
N PHE A 101 -2.69 1.87 1.61
CA PHE A 101 -1.56 2.76 1.34
C PHE A 101 -2.03 3.93 0.48
N PHE A 102 -1.79 5.15 0.93
CA PHE A 102 -2.22 6.36 0.24
C PHE A 102 -1.07 7.02 -0.51
N PHE A 103 -1.17 7.01 -1.81
CA PHE A 103 -0.32 7.75 -2.73
C PHE A 103 -1.02 9.05 -3.08
N ARG A 104 -0.73 10.09 -2.30
CA ARG A 104 -1.38 11.39 -2.42
C ARG A 104 -0.99 12.09 -3.71
N GLY A 105 -1.99 12.59 -4.43
CA GLY A 105 -1.86 13.52 -5.55
C GLY A 105 -2.15 14.97 -5.12
N GLU A 106 -2.82 15.73 -5.97
CA GLU A 106 -3.26 17.08 -5.68
C GLU A 106 -4.54 17.08 -4.82
N PRO A 107 -4.69 18.00 -3.86
CA PRO A 107 -5.91 18.12 -3.07
C PRO A 107 -7.14 18.34 -3.95
N GLY A 108 -8.25 17.74 -3.58
CA GLY A 108 -9.54 17.90 -4.28
C GLY A 108 -9.63 17.19 -5.63
N ARG A 109 -8.63 16.38 -6.00
CA ARG A 109 -8.69 15.56 -7.22
C ARG A 109 -9.40 14.24 -6.95
N GLU A 110 -9.84 13.63 -8.05
CA GLU A 110 -10.42 12.28 -8.04
C GLU A 110 -9.39 11.27 -7.50
N PHE A 111 -9.89 10.13 -7.08
CA PHE A 111 -9.05 9.03 -6.61
C PHE A 111 -9.36 7.72 -7.32
N ALA A 112 -8.38 6.82 -7.29
CA ALA A 112 -8.53 5.43 -7.70
C ALA A 112 -8.19 4.51 -6.53
N VAL A 113 -8.85 3.35 -6.45
CA VAL A 113 -8.49 2.24 -5.57
C VAL A 113 -7.84 1.16 -6.42
N MET A 114 -6.60 0.80 -6.07
CA MET A 114 -5.80 -0.19 -6.77
C MET A 114 -5.79 -1.48 -5.96
N ASN A 115 -6.23 -2.58 -6.56
CA ASN A 115 -6.21 -3.91 -5.97
C ASN A 115 -5.18 -4.75 -6.70
N ALA A 116 -4.18 -5.23 -5.98
CA ALA A 116 -3.15 -6.07 -6.57
C ALA A 116 -3.68 -7.48 -6.87
N GLY A 117 -3.11 -8.09 -7.90
CA GLY A 117 -3.26 -9.52 -8.14
C GLY A 117 -2.39 -10.37 -7.20
N GLY A 118 -2.41 -11.68 -7.44
CA GLY A 118 -1.66 -12.69 -6.67
C GLY A 118 -2.41 -14.02 -6.62
N GLY A 119 -3.47 -14.16 -7.46
CA GLY A 119 -4.24 -15.40 -7.59
C GLY A 119 -4.98 -15.82 -6.32
N PHE A 120 -5.26 -14.89 -5.41
CA PHE A 120 -5.78 -15.14 -4.07
C PHE A 120 -4.87 -16.01 -3.18
N TYR A 121 -3.59 -16.16 -3.55
CA TYR A 121 -2.57 -16.77 -2.70
C TYR A 121 -1.84 -15.72 -1.87
N TYR A 122 -1.71 -14.50 -2.40
CA TYR A 122 -1.08 -13.37 -1.73
C TYR A 122 -1.52 -12.05 -2.39
N VAL A 123 -1.20 -10.92 -1.77
CA VAL A 123 -1.43 -9.58 -2.34
C VAL A 123 -0.11 -9.03 -2.85
N GLY A 124 0.05 -9.00 -4.17
CA GLY A 124 1.29 -8.60 -4.85
C GLY A 124 1.49 -7.09 -4.96
N ALA A 125 1.20 -6.30 -3.91
CA ALA A 125 1.14 -4.85 -3.98
C ALA A 125 2.42 -4.20 -4.53
N MET A 126 3.60 -4.66 -4.09
CA MET A 126 4.88 -4.05 -4.45
C MET A 126 5.20 -4.07 -5.95
N HIS A 127 4.70 -5.06 -6.69
CA HIS A 127 4.94 -5.19 -8.13
C HIS A 127 3.70 -4.95 -8.99
N ASP A 128 2.55 -4.68 -8.37
CA ASP A 128 1.28 -4.46 -9.07
C ASP A 128 0.63 -3.14 -8.63
N SER A 129 -0.10 -3.09 -7.52
CA SER A 129 -0.88 -1.90 -7.16
C SER A 129 -0.02 -0.69 -6.79
N PHE A 130 1.12 -0.85 -6.12
CA PHE A 130 1.99 0.28 -5.73
C PHE A 130 2.62 1.01 -6.91
N PRO A 131 3.19 0.35 -7.95
CA PRO A 131 3.68 1.04 -9.14
C PRO A 131 2.61 1.87 -9.82
N HIS A 132 1.39 1.32 -9.97
CA HIS A 132 0.27 2.01 -10.58
C HIS A 132 -0.20 3.20 -9.73
N ALA A 133 -0.34 3.01 -8.41
CA ALA A 133 -0.73 4.06 -7.48
C ALA A 133 0.28 5.23 -7.46
N LEU A 134 1.57 4.91 -7.48
CA LEU A 134 2.63 5.92 -7.55
C LEU A 134 2.56 6.73 -8.85
N GLU A 135 2.37 6.06 -9.98
CA GLU A 135 2.26 6.73 -11.29
C GLU A 135 1.02 7.63 -11.37
N VAL A 136 -0.14 7.15 -10.87
CA VAL A 136 -1.38 7.92 -10.80
C VAL A 136 -1.20 9.15 -9.92
N SER A 137 -0.51 9.01 -8.77
CA SER A 137 -0.25 10.14 -7.87
C SER A 137 0.67 11.19 -8.50
N ARG A 138 1.66 10.77 -9.28
CA ARG A 138 2.56 11.68 -10.02
C ARG A 138 1.86 12.48 -11.12
N ARG A 139 0.72 11.99 -11.60
CA ARG A 139 -0.18 12.70 -12.53
C ARG A 139 -1.18 13.61 -11.83
N GLY A 140 -1.05 13.80 -10.52
CA GLY A 140 -1.89 14.67 -9.71
C GLY A 140 -3.18 14.04 -9.20
N TYR A 141 -3.50 12.78 -9.53
CA TYR A 141 -4.67 12.09 -8.99
C TYR A 141 -4.32 11.39 -7.68
N ASN A 142 -5.29 11.22 -6.81
CA ASN A 142 -5.11 10.46 -5.59
C ASN A 142 -5.23 8.96 -5.88
N ALA A 143 -4.44 8.13 -5.22
CA ALA A 143 -4.54 6.68 -5.37
C ALA A 143 -4.39 5.98 -4.03
N PHE A 144 -5.23 4.97 -3.80
CA PHE A 144 -5.17 4.08 -2.66
C PHE A 144 -4.82 2.68 -3.14
N ALA A 145 -3.80 2.07 -2.58
CA ALA A 145 -3.49 0.67 -2.81
C ALA A 145 -3.99 -0.14 -1.62
N LEU A 146 -4.97 -1.00 -1.87
CA LEU A 146 -5.56 -1.86 -0.84
C LEU A 146 -4.70 -3.10 -0.62
N ILE A 147 -4.31 -3.32 0.62
CA ILE A 147 -3.87 -4.62 1.10
C ILE A 147 -5.12 -5.30 1.67
N TYR A 148 -5.54 -6.40 1.08
CA TYR A 148 -6.74 -7.14 1.47
C TYR A 148 -6.39 -8.52 1.99
N ARG A 149 -7.24 -9.10 2.81
CA ARG A 149 -7.14 -10.50 3.22
C ARG A 149 -7.56 -11.39 2.05
N VAL A 150 -6.72 -12.36 1.68
CA VAL A 150 -6.95 -13.20 0.49
C VAL A 150 -8.24 -14.01 0.56
N GLU A 151 -8.71 -14.34 1.77
CA GLU A 151 -9.98 -15.04 2.01
C GLU A 151 -11.21 -14.10 2.04
N LYS A 152 -10.98 -12.78 2.13
CA LYS A 152 -12.03 -11.77 2.32
C LYS A 152 -11.90 -10.56 1.38
N PRO A 153 -11.53 -10.75 0.10
CA PRO A 153 -11.14 -9.64 -0.78
C PRO A 153 -12.28 -8.65 -1.04
N LEU A 154 -13.51 -9.15 -1.20
CA LEU A 154 -14.67 -8.30 -1.46
C LEU A 154 -15.15 -7.56 -0.20
N GLU A 155 -15.04 -8.20 0.97
CA GLU A 155 -15.36 -7.59 2.26
C GLU A 155 -14.42 -6.40 2.51
N ASP A 156 -13.11 -6.62 2.36
CA ASP A 156 -12.10 -5.60 2.59
C ASP A 156 -12.18 -4.47 1.55
N LEU A 157 -12.50 -4.78 0.27
CA LEU A 157 -12.71 -3.77 -0.75
C LEU A 157 -13.93 -2.90 -0.45
N ALA A 158 -15.05 -3.51 -0.05
CA ALA A 158 -16.26 -2.78 0.33
C ALA A 158 -15.99 -1.86 1.53
N GLN A 159 -15.32 -2.38 2.55
CA GLN A 159 -14.94 -1.62 3.73
C GLN A 159 -13.98 -0.47 3.37
N ALA A 160 -13.00 -0.70 2.51
CA ALA A 160 -12.07 0.33 2.05
C ALA A 160 -12.79 1.48 1.34
N ILE A 161 -13.74 1.16 0.47
CA ILE A 161 -14.54 2.18 -0.24
C ILE A 161 -15.38 3.00 0.73
N LEU A 162 -16.04 2.35 1.70
CA LEU A 162 -16.81 3.03 2.74
C LEU A 162 -15.89 3.93 3.59
N TRP A 163 -14.76 3.40 4.00
CA TRP A 163 -13.77 4.14 4.79
C TRP A 163 -13.27 5.40 4.06
N ILE A 164 -12.92 5.28 2.77
CA ILE A 164 -12.50 6.43 1.96
C ILE A 164 -13.64 7.45 1.84
N TYR A 165 -14.88 6.98 1.66
CA TYR A 165 -16.05 7.85 1.58
C TYR A 165 -16.23 8.68 2.86
N ASP A 166 -16.13 8.04 4.02
CA ASP A 166 -16.33 8.70 5.31
C ASP A 166 -15.19 9.69 5.64
N HIS A 167 -13.98 9.47 5.09
CA HIS A 167 -12.80 10.31 5.31
C HIS A 167 -12.44 11.20 4.10
N ALA A 168 -13.29 11.29 3.08
CA ALA A 168 -12.98 11.97 1.83
C ALA A 168 -12.61 13.45 2.02
N GLU A 169 -13.28 14.15 2.94
CA GLU A 169 -13.01 15.55 3.26
C GLU A 169 -11.65 15.70 3.96
N GLU A 170 -11.38 14.90 5.00
CA GLU A 170 -10.11 14.88 5.73
C GLU A 170 -8.92 14.59 4.78
N LEU A 171 -9.11 13.63 3.87
CA LEU A 171 -8.11 13.23 2.89
C LEU A 171 -7.98 14.22 1.72
N SER A 172 -8.90 15.18 1.62
CA SER A 172 -9.00 16.11 0.49
C SER A 172 -9.10 15.39 -0.85
N VAL A 173 -9.87 14.30 -0.93
CA VAL A 173 -10.13 13.56 -2.16
C VAL A 173 -11.54 13.83 -2.67
N ARG A 174 -11.70 13.87 -4.00
CA ARG A 174 -12.99 14.16 -4.62
C ARG A 174 -13.82 12.90 -4.71
N TRP A 175 -14.96 12.89 -3.99
CA TRP A 175 -16.01 11.90 -4.16
C TRP A 175 -17.16 12.52 -4.98
N ARG A 176 -17.41 12.03 -6.21
CA ARG A 176 -18.57 12.46 -7.00
C ARG A 176 -19.77 11.57 -6.68
N ARG A 177 -20.72 12.06 -5.88
CA ARG A 177 -22.08 11.51 -5.91
C ARG A 177 -22.65 11.74 -7.32
N ARG A 178 -22.93 10.69 -8.08
CA ARG A 178 -23.80 10.83 -9.25
C ARG A 178 -25.13 11.38 -8.75
N ARG A 179 -25.43 12.67 -9.01
CA ARG A 179 -26.80 13.16 -8.85
C ARG A 179 -27.65 12.28 -9.76
N ARG A 180 -28.54 11.45 -9.18
CA ARG A 180 -29.64 10.87 -9.94
C ARG A 180 -30.38 12.07 -10.52
N LYS A 181 -30.39 12.21 -11.87
CA LYS A 181 -31.32 13.10 -12.53
C LYS A 181 -32.70 12.53 -12.19
N SER A 182 -33.45 13.22 -11.35
CA SER A 182 -34.90 13.00 -11.21
C SER A 182 -35.50 13.20 -12.61
N LYS A 183 -36.09 12.16 -13.15
CA LYS A 183 -36.97 12.26 -14.33
C LYS A 183 -38.28 12.88 -13.91
#